data_e863ab2c8c9a9ab7b0ae78a3a2bc30a8
#
_entry.id   e863ab2c8c9a9ab7b0ae78a3a2bc30a8
#
_cell.length_a   1.000
_cell.length_b   1.000
_cell.length_c   1.000
_cell.angle_alpha   90.00
_cell.angle_beta   90.00
_cell.angle_gamma   90.00
#
_symmetry.space_group_name_H-M   'P 1'
#
loop_
_entity.id
_entity.type
_entity.pdbx_description
1 polymer ?
#
loop_
_entity_poly.entity_id
_entity_poly.type
_entity_poly.pdbx_seq_one_letter_code
_entity_poly.pdbx_strand_id
1 'polypeptide(L)'
;MAKSIVIKPLTADAFSDFGDVIEAHEGDGFGINQGFTWRHHKLATVNTNQPTDEAIISIFSSKNRPAPISINMMERHPLGSQAFMPLDATPFLVVVAKAGPEPKLVDLYAFVSNGKQGVNYGTGVWHHPLPVSYTHLTLPTTAIV
;
A
#
# COMPACT_ATOMS: atom_id res chain seq x y z
N MET A 1 -5.75 1.65 27.88
CA MET A 1 -4.38 1.39 27.39
C MET A 1 -4.37 1.35 25.88
N ALA A 2 -3.40 1.98 25.26
CA ALA A 2 -3.19 1.86 23.83
C ALA A 2 -2.83 0.42 23.47
N LYS A 3 -3.40 -0.09 22.39
CA LYS A 3 -3.05 -1.38 21.81
C LYS A 3 -2.11 -1.17 20.64
N SER A 4 -1.33 -2.17 20.31
CA SER A 4 -0.37 -2.10 19.21
C SER A 4 -0.62 -3.20 18.19
N ILE A 5 -0.22 -2.91 16.94
CA ILE A 5 -0.25 -3.86 15.82
C ILE A 5 1.20 -4.19 15.47
N VAL A 6 1.47 -5.47 15.26
CA VAL A 6 2.79 -5.92 14.75
C VAL A 6 2.92 -5.52 13.28
N ILE A 7 4.03 -4.86 12.95
CA ILE A 7 4.35 -4.46 11.59
C ILE A 7 5.18 -5.56 10.93
N LYS A 8 4.74 -6.04 9.78
CA LYS A 8 5.43 -7.08 9.00
C LYS A 8 5.98 -6.49 7.70
N PRO A 9 7.02 -7.09 7.10
CA PRO A 9 7.46 -6.72 5.77
C PRO A 9 6.32 -6.86 4.75
N LEU A 10 6.23 -5.89 3.82
CA LEU A 10 5.27 -5.95 2.72
C LEU A 10 5.74 -6.99 1.71
N THR A 11 4.92 -8.02 1.49
CA THR A 11 5.14 -9.04 0.47
C THR A 11 3.86 -9.28 -0.32
N ALA A 12 4.00 -9.71 -1.57
CA ALA A 12 2.84 -10.00 -2.42
C ALA A 12 1.92 -11.06 -1.79
N ASP A 13 2.47 -12.11 -1.22
CA ASP A 13 1.70 -13.18 -0.58
C ASP A 13 0.94 -12.69 0.65
N ALA A 14 1.60 -11.98 1.54
CA ALA A 14 0.99 -11.49 2.78
C ALA A 14 -0.08 -10.42 2.52
N PHE A 15 0.06 -9.65 1.44
CA PHE A 15 -0.84 -8.57 1.05
C PHE A 15 -1.97 -9.02 0.11
N SER A 16 -1.99 -10.27 -0.32
CA SER A 16 -2.90 -10.77 -1.37
C SER A 16 -4.39 -10.57 -1.09
N ASP A 17 -4.80 -10.59 0.18
CA ASP A 17 -6.20 -10.33 0.57
C ASP A 17 -6.61 -8.86 0.44
N PHE A 18 -5.64 -7.95 0.28
CA PHE A 18 -5.88 -6.50 0.30
C PHE A 18 -5.64 -5.84 -1.05
N GLY A 19 -4.95 -6.50 -1.94
CA GLY A 19 -4.62 -5.98 -3.26
C GLY A 19 -3.29 -6.50 -3.78
N ASP A 20 -2.63 -5.67 -4.58
CA ASP A 20 -1.36 -6.02 -5.22
C ASP A 20 -0.21 -5.23 -4.62
N VAL A 21 0.96 -5.85 -4.60
CA VAL A 21 2.24 -5.16 -4.37
C VAL A 21 2.84 -4.85 -5.74
N ILE A 22 3.12 -3.57 -5.98
CA ILE A 22 3.72 -3.10 -7.23
C ILE A 22 5.23 -3.09 -7.04
N GLU A 23 5.90 -4.07 -7.61
CA GLU A 23 7.31 -4.29 -7.38
C GLU A 23 7.97 -4.93 -8.59
N ALA A 24 9.14 -4.41 -8.98
CA ALA A 24 9.97 -5.03 -10.01
C ALA A 24 10.81 -6.13 -9.37
N HIS A 25 10.68 -7.35 -9.87
CA HIS A 25 11.51 -8.48 -9.47
C HIS A 25 12.53 -8.78 -10.55
N GLU A 26 13.78 -8.95 -10.14
CA GLU A 26 14.85 -9.39 -11.05
C GLU A 26 14.51 -10.77 -11.61
N GLY A 27 14.63 -10.92 -12.92
CA GLY A 27 14.31 -12.16 -13.63
C GLY A 27 12.86 -12.27 -14.12
N ASP A 28 11.94 -11.46 -13.59
CA ASP A 28 10.58 -11.39 -14.08
C ASP A 28 10.44 -10.33 -15.17
N GLY A 29 9.44 -10.49 -16.04
CA GLY A 29 9.20 -9.53 -17.12
C GLY A 29 9.88 -9.93 -18.42
N PHE A 30 9.99 -8.99 -19.35
CA PHE A 30 10.55 -9.24 -20.68
C PHE A 30 11.14 -7.97 -21.30
N GLY A 31 12.09 -8.19 -22.23
CA GLY A 31 12.72 -7.11 -23.00
C GLY A 31 11.81 -6.58 -24.09
N ILE A 32 11.80 -5.27 -24.26
CA ILE A 32 11.15 -4.56 -25.38
C ILE A 32 12.13 -3.54 -25.98
N ASN A 33 11.74 -2.88 -27.07
CA ASN A 33 12.55 -1.85 -27.71
C ASN A 33 13.96 -2.36 -28.05
N GLN A 34 14.05 -3.53 -28.69
CA GLN A 34 15.33 -4.15 -29.11
C GLN A 34 16.25 -4.48 -27.93
N GLY A 35 15.69 -4.75 -26.74
CA GLY A 35 16.46 -5.10 -25.56
C GLY A 35 16.92 -3.90 -24.70
N PHE A 36 16.63 -2.68 -25.14
CA PHE A 36 17.01 -1.48 -24.38
C PHE A 36 16.08 -1.18 -23.19
N THR A 37 14.90 -1.84 -23.13
CA THR A 37 13.94 -1.64 -22.05
C THR A 37 13.47 -2.99 -21.52
N TRP A 38 13.40 -3.12 -20.21
CA TRP A 38 12.82 -4.28 -19.55
C TRP A 38 11.45 -3.91 -18.97
N ARG A 39 10.43 -4.67 -19.34
CA ARG A 39 9.05 -4.39 -18.91
C ARG A 39 8.62 -5.37 -17.83
N HIS A 40 8.28 -4.84 -16.66
CA HIS A 40 7.57 -5.55 -15.61
C HIS A 40 6.07 -5.37 -15.84
N HIS A 41 5.44 -6.37 -16.45
CA HIS A 41 4.11 -6.24 -17.04
C HIS A 41 3.00 -6.60 -16.04
N LYS A 42 1.96 -5.77 -16.00
CA LYS A 42 0.73 -6.03 -15.29
C LYS A 42 0.94 -6.38 -13.80
N LEU A 43 1.64 -5.53 -13.09
CA LEU A 43 1.90 -5.70 -11.66
C LEU A 43 0.64 -5.46 -10.82
N ALA A 44 -0.30 -4.68 -11.34
CA ALA A 44 -1.59 -4.40 -10.72
C ALA A 44 -2.63 -4.09 -11.81
N THR A 45 -3.89 -4.18 -11.45
CA THR A 45 -5.01 -3.81 -12.33
C THR A 45 -5.79 -2.66 -11.72
N VAL A 46 -6.01 -1.60 -12.50
CA VAL A 46 -6.88 -0.50 -12.11
C VAL A 46 -8.34 -0.94 -12.28
N ASN A 47 -9.10 -0.88 -11.21
CA ASN A 47 -10.52 -1.22 -11.20
C ASN A 47 -11.37 0.03 -11.05
N THR A 48 -12.40 0.14 -11.87
CA THR A 48 -13.45 1.16 -11.82
C THR A 48 -14.81 0.47 -11.72
N ASN A 49 -15.84 1.20 -11.30
CA ASN A 49 -17.17 0.63 -11.11
C ASN A 49 -17.94 0.50 -12.42
N GLN A 50 -17.82 1.49 -13.31
CA GLN A 50 -18.54 1.56 -14.58
C GLN A 50 -17.60 1.95 -15.72
N PRO A 51 -17.93 1.59 -16.98
CA PRO A 51 -17.10 1.96 -18.13
C PRO A 51 -16.95 3.47 -18.34
N THR A 52 -17.86 4.26 -17.78
CA THR A 52 -17.85 5.73 -17.84
C THR A 52 -17.03 6.40 -16.72
N ASP A 53 -16.58 5.63 -15.75
CA ASP A 53 -15.75 6.13 -14.66
C ASP A 53 -14.36 6.51 -15.17
N GLU A 54 -13.81 7.59 -14.62
CA GLU A 54 -12.48 8.06 -14.97
C GLU A 54 -11.46 7.55 -13.93
N ALA A 55 -10.39 6.95 -14.42
CA ALA A 55 -9.20 6.72 -13.61
C ALA A 55 -8.35 8.00 -13.63
N ILE A 56 -7.95 8.48 -12.45
CA ILE A 56 -7.16 9.70 -12.32
C ILE A 56 -5.81 9.42 -11.70
N ILE A 57 -4.86 10.29 -11.94
CA ILE A 57 -3.52 10.24 -11.32
C ILE A 57 -3.31 11.53 -10.54
N SER A 58 -2.86 11.39 -9.30
CA SER A 58 -2.57 12.53 -8.43
C SER A 58 -1.21 12.34 -7.74
N ILE A 59 -0.62 13.43 -7.29
CA ILE A 59 0.58 13.39 -6.45
C ILE A 59 0.21 13.86 -5.06
N PHE A 60 0.61 13.10 -4.06
CA PHE A 60 0.43 13.46 -2.66
C PHE A 60 1.77 13.83 -2.06
N SER A 61 1.85 15.04 -1.52
CA SER A 61 3.00 15.50 -0.76
C SER A 61 2.65 15.49 0.72
N SER A 62 3.29 14.62 1.48
CA SER A 62 2.97 14.42 2.89
C SER A 62 4.16 14.76 3.78
N LYS A 63 3.85 15.27 4.97
CA LYS A 63 4.85 15.46 6.03
C LYS A 63 4.97 14.17 6.84
N ASN A 64 6.18 13.91 7.33
CA ASN A 64 6.40 12.79 8.23
C ASN A 64 5.59 12.97 9.52
N ARG A 65 4.98 11.88 9.97
CA ARG A 65 4.31 11.84 11.26
C ARG A 65 5.31 11.44 12.35
N PRO A 66 5.23 12.03 13.53
CA PRO A 66 6.08 11.61 14.64
C PRO A 66 5.74 10.19 15.09
N ALA A 67 6.77 9.45 15.51
CA ALA A 67 6.57 8.15 16.16
C ALA A 67 6.22 8.34 17.65
N PRO A 68 5.41 7.48 18.26
CA PRO A 68 4.70 6.35 17.66
C PRO A 68 3.53 6.81 16.77
N ILE A 69 3.28 6.07 15.69
CA ILE A 69 2.19 6.40 14.78
C ILE A 69 0.88 5.89 15.36
N SER A 70 -0.08 6.79 15.50
CA SER A 70 -1.41 6.47 16.01
C SER A 70 -2.38 6.23 14.86
N ILE A 71 -3.04 5.08 14.86
CA ILE A 71 -4.08 4.72 13.91
C ILE A 71 -5.43 4.99 14.55
N ASN A 72 -6.10 6.04 14.11
CA ASN A 72 -7.39 6.48 14.65
C ASN A 72 -8.46 6.65 13.58
N MET A 73 -8.13 6.36 12.31
CA MET A 73 -9.10 6.40 11.21
C MET A 73 -8.69 5.42 10.13
N MET A 74 -9.68 4.89 9.45
CA MET A 74 -9.53 4.05 8.25
C MET A 74 -10.50 4.57 7.20
N GLU A 75 -10.13 4.43 5.94
CA GLU A 75 -10.98 4.79 4.81
C GLU A 75 -11.06 3.64 3.81
N ARG A 76 -12.06 3.70 2.93
CA ARG A 76 -12.20 2.77 1.81
C ARG A 76 -12.76 3.47 0.59
N HIS A 77 -12.49 2.91 -0.58
CA HIS A 77 -13.05 3.36 -1.84
C HIS A 77 -13.91 2.23 -2.43
N PRO A 78 -15.24 2.28 -2.28
CA PRO A 78 -16.10 1.16 -2.66
C PRO A 78 -16.34 1.03 -4.16
N LEU A 79 -15.96 2.04 -4.95
CA LEU A 79 -16.22 2.07 -6.39
C LEU A 79 -15.00 1.80 -7.26
N GLY A 80 -13.82 1.66 -6.67
CA GLY A 80 -12.61 1.40 -7.45
C GLY A 80 -11.39 1.09 -6.61
N SER A 81 -10.31 0.73 -7.26
CA SER A 81 -9.01 0.52 -6.65
C SER A 81 -8.26 1.84 -6.45
N GLN A 82 -7.25 1.82 -5.60
CA GLN A 82 -6.36 2.96 -5.40
C GLN A 82 -4.91 2.48 -5.31
N ALA A 83 -4.09 2.94 -6.24
CA ALA A 83 -2.68 2.61 -6.28
C ALA A 83 -1.82 3.76 -5.74
N PHE A 84 -0.81 3.40 -4.95
CA PHE A 84 0.24 4.31 -4.51
C PHE A 84 1.59 3.79 -4.94
N MET A 85 2.37 4.62 -5.62
CA MET A 85 3.74 4.33 -5.98
C MET A 85 4.64 5.45 -5.47
N PRO A 86 5.63 5.18 -4.61
CA PRO A 86 6.50 6.23 -4.10
C PRO A 86 7.36 6.81 -5.22
N LEU A 87 7.55 8.12 -5.20
CA LEU A 87 8.46 8.82 -6.12
C LEU A 87 9.90 8.89 -5.59
N ASP A 88 10.08 8.57 -4.33
CA ASP A 88 11.38 8.41 -3.70
C ASP A 88 11.54 7.00 -3.13
N ALA A 89 12.71 6.65 -2.64
CA ALA A 89 12.99 5.32 -2.11
C ALA A 89 12.69 5.21 -0.60
N THR A 90 11.76 5.99 -0.08
CA THR A 90 11.42 5.99 1.33
C THR A 90 10.43 4.87 1.66
N PRO A 91 10.75 3.97 2.60
CA PRO A 91 9.79 3.01 3.11
C PRO A 91 8.56 3.70 3.70
N PHE A 92 7.40 3.07 3.59
CA PHE A 92 6.17 3.59 4.15
C PHE A 92 5.35 2.49 4.84
N LEU A 93 4.54 2.93 5.80
CA LEU A 93 3.63 2.07 6.56
C LEU A 93 2.31 1.90 5.81
N VAL A 94 1.84 0.67 5.72
CA VAL A 94 0.55 0.29 5.16
C VAL A 94 -0.27 -0.37 6.26
N VAL A 95 -1.45 0.18 6.58
CA VAL A 95 -2.38 -0.42 7.53
C VAL A 95 -3.68 -0.70 6.80
N VAL A 96 -4.13 -1.94 6.82
CA VAL A 96 -5.26 -2.43 6.02
C VAL A 96 -6.17 -3.36 6.80
N ALA A 97 -7.40 -3.47 6.30
CA ALA A 97 -8.35 -4.52 6.67
C ALA A 97 -9.13 -4.95 5.42
N LYS A 98 -9.66 -6.17 5.45
CA LYS A 98 -10.45 -6.71 4.35
C LYS A 98 -11.67 -5.85 4.04
N ALA A 99 -12.07 -5.84 2.77
CA ALA A 99 -13.34 -5.24 2.36
C ALA A 99 -14.51 -5.85 3.16
N GLY A 100 -15.49 -5.03 3.47
CA GLY A 100 -16.66 -5.45 4.24
C GLY A 100 -17.04 -4.45 5.31
N PRO A 101 -17.59 -4.93 6.46
CA PRO A 101 -17.97 -4.05 7.55
C PRO A 101 -16.81 -3.26 8.12
N GLU A 102 -17.11 -2.18 8.82
CA GLU A 102 -16.10 -1.37 9.52
C GLU A 102 -15.20 -2.26 10.38
N PRO A 103 -13.87 -2.19 10.21
CA PRO A 103 -12.95 -3.09 10.89
C PRO A 103 -12.82 -2.72 12.38
N LYS A 104 -12.63 -3.75 13.18
CA LYS A 104 -12.19 -3.64 14.57
C LYS A 104 -10.69 -3.72 14.62
N LEU A 105 -10.10 -3.39 15.76
CA LEU A 105 -8.64 -3.47 15.96
C LEU A 105 -8.05 -4.84 15.57
N VAL A 106 -8.74 -5.91 15.93
CA VAL A 106 -8.30 -7.30 15.63
C VAL A 106 -8.29 -7.61 14.13
N ASP A 107 -8.99 -6.83 13.32
CA ASP A 107 -9.08 -7.01 11.87
C ASP A 107 -7.97 -6.25 11.11
N LEU A 108 -7.16 -5.46 11.80
CA LEU A 108 -6.13 -4.63 11.19
C LEU A 108 -4.82 -5.39 11.00
N TYR A 109 -4.21 -5.18 9.85
CA TYR A 109 -2.89 -5.69 9.48
C TYR A 109 -1.99 -4.51 9.12
N ALA A 110 -0.74 -4.56 9.53
CA ALA A 110 0.24 -3.54 9.24
C ALA A 110 1.46 -4.10 8.52
N PHE A 111 1.88 -3.42 7.48
CA PHE A 111 3.04 -3.76 6.68
C PHE A 111 3.95 -2.55 6.50
N VAL A 112 5.23 -2.79 6.28
CA VAL A 112 6.18 -1.76 5.89
C VAL A 112 6.81 -2.11 4.54
N SER A 113 6.82 -1.16 3.61
CA SER A 113 7.48 -1.31 2.33
C SER A 113 8.99 -1.21 2.47
N ASN A 114 9.72 -1.74 1.49
CA ASN A 114 11.19 -1.64 1.45
C ASN A 114 11.69 -0.35 0.76
N GLY A 115 10.81 0.58 0.43
CA GLY A 115 11.13 1.80 -0.30
C GLY A 115 11.11 1.67 -1.83
N LYS A 116 11.00 0.45 -2.37
CA LYS A 116 10.92 0.17 -3.81
C LYS A 116 9.62 -0.51 -4.22
N GLN A 117 8.67 -0.54 -3.31
CA GLN A 117 7.37 -1.17 -3.50
C GLN A 117 6.27 -0.12 -3.46
N GLY A 118 5.30 -0.26 -4.35
CA GLY A 118 4.00 0.39 -4.25
C GLY A 118 2.93 -0.61 -3.86
N VAL A 119 1.73 -0.12 -3.63
CA VAL A 119 0.55 -0.94 -3.35
C VAL A 119 -0.61 -0.53 -4.23
N ASN A 120 -1.47 -1.48 -4.53
CA ASN A 120 -2.76 -1.22 -5.14
C ASN A 120 -3.85 -1.79 -4.23
N TYR A 121 -4.51 -0.94 -3.47
CA TYR A 121 -5.63 -1.37 -2.64
C TYR A 121 -6.79 -1.80 -3.53
N GLY A 122 -7.29 -3.02 -3.31
CA GLY A 122 -8.47 -3.52 -3.99
C GLY A 122 -9.72 -2.70 -3.65
N THR A 123 -10.73 -2.79 -4.51
CA THR A 123 -12.02 -2.12 -4.29
C THR A 123 -12.59 -2.45 -2.92
N GLY A 124 -12.93 -1.42 -2.16
CA GLY A 124 -13.56 -1.57 -0.83
C GLY A 124 -12.63 -1.97 0.29
N VAL A 125 -11.35 -2.19 0.03
CA VAL A 125 -10.37 -2.53 1.08
C VAL A 125 -10.15 -1.33 1.99
N TRP A 126 -10.28 -1.55 3.28
CA TRP A 126 -10.02 -0.54 4.29
C TRP A 126 -8.52 -0.28 4.40
N HIS A 127 -8.13 0.98 4.46
CA HIS A 127 -6.74 1.38 4.62
C HIS A 127 -6.62 2.69 5.38
N HIS A 128 -5.49 2.88 6.05
CA HIS A 128 -5.17 4.15 6.68
C HIS A 128 -4.91 5.19 5.59
N PRO A 129 -5.48 6.41 5.70
CA PRO A 129 -5.26 7.48 4.73
C PRO A 129 -3.79 7.82 4.60
N LEU A 130 -3.31 7.90 3.38
CA LEU A 130 -1.94 8.21 2.98
C LEU A 130 -0.89 7.31 3.64
N PRO A 131 -0.10 6.58 2.88
CA PRO A 131 1.01 5.82 3.42
C PRO A 131 1.95 6.73 4.23
N VAL A 132 2.25 6.33 5.46
CA VAL A 132 3.11 7.10 6.36
C VAL A 132 4.56 6.77 6.06
N SER A 133 5.36 7.78 5.72
CA SER A 133 6.79 7.58 5.47
C SER A 133 7.53 7.15 6.73
N TYR A 134 8.38 6.14 6.59
CA TYR A 134 9.31 5.69 7.61
C TYR A 134 10.72 6.14 7.24
N THR A 135 11.27 7.06 8.01
CA THR A 135 12.59 7.63 7.74
C THR A 135 13.70 7.10 8.66
N HIS A 136 13.37 6.22 9.62
CA HIS A 136 14.31 5.74 10.61
C HIS A 136 14.85 4.34 10.28
N LEU A 137 16.15 4.14 10.48
CA LEU A 137 16.83 2.86 10.29
C LEU A 137 16.38 1.79 11.29
N THR A 138 15.94 2.21 12.47
CA THR A 138 15.34 1.33 13.48
C THR A 138 13.83 1.52 13.43
N LEU A 139 13.15 0.65 12.68
CA LEU A 139 11.70 0.67 12.62
C LEU A 139 11.14 0.16 13.94
N PRO A 140 10.17 0.87 14.55
CA PRO A 140 9.36 0.23 15.57
C PRO A 140 8.64 -0.95 14.92
N THR A 141 8.60 -2.08 15.61
CA THR A 141 7.93 -3.28 15.13
C THR A 141 6.42 -3.22 15.34
N THR A 142 5.92 -2.14 15.92
CA THR A 142 4.50 -1.96 16.26
C THR A 142 4.04 -0.55 15.96
N ALA A 143 2.77 -0.42 15.60
CA ALA A 143 2.04 0.84 15.56
C ALA A 143 1.01 0.88 16.69
N ILE A 144 0.75 2.06 17.22
CA ILE A 144 -0.29 2.25 18.26
C ILE A 144 -1.63 2.49 17.58
N VAL A 145 -2.63 1.84 18.10
CA VAL A 145 -4.01 1.92 17.58
C VAL A 145 -4.95 2.42 18.66
#